data_cd0e4d00548f58a5a881f66ad542b862
#
_entry.id   cd0e4d00548f58a5a881f66ad542b862
#
_cell.length_a   1.000
_cell.length_b   1.000
_cell.length_c   1.000
_cell.angle_alpha   90.00
_cell.angle_beta   90.00
_cell.angle_gamma   90.00
#
_symmetry.space_group_name_H-M   'P 1'
#
loop_
_entity.id
_entity.type
_entity.pdbx_description
1 polymer ?
#
loop_
_entity_poly.entity_id
_entity_poly.type
_entity_poly.pdbx_seq_one_letter_code
_entity_poly.pdbx_strand_id
1 'polypeptide(L)'
;MSIKLPISKSIANRILLLQAIHGDPLMRVSSDMPDDVIVLHDALQKIREIYGVPDVNTKGLQWGERSARRSAILSDEVASRASLSISVKNCGTALRFLEVHIEKCYPGEPITLTGDARLMERKGKPTSQTTSALLMHGEHIPYDEKESPYITMTRKVMEGAGIETDWSAAAFWYEYVAIHGGELLLEGLTSDSIQGDRVVADIYAKYFGVTTTFVPEGALVKVKGERLKVKGPVTIDFTNCPDLYPAVALTCEKLGVSLEATGTERLRYKESDRLEAVRLHEVRDDHRVAMALMCADFEVSEKDQVCISKSYPQFNLSFSNASRSHRGRHRRVTIAHVTPIKGVNDDNLGKKHALSKLIHAAKAEYIWMHDDDIVLPKAATITPYTLHLTQDLVILPLRMESESKRPSLLERLQIAEYAAIQELTMRMAKKEQAIMCSGANLIVKREVWLACEGELHPEIPSGDDMFLLEAAKRRGYKIGVIDEEDYTAIVRPITSWKAFFRQRMRWAGKAPHYTDKDIRRYGMIVVAANIAQLLFFPIILIKFPIEYLLIKKREPRTPWYVAFLLELVYPIYMLVAFLGGLLRTKQW
;
A
#
# COMPACT_ATOMS: atom_id res chain seq x y z
N MET A 1 -4.45 -19.22 4.89
CA MET A 1 -5.55 -19.12 3.91
C MET A 1 -5.04 -19.61 2.57
N SER A 2 -5.87 -20.35 1.81
CA SER A 2 -5.50 -20.83 0.48
C SER A 2 -6.13 -19.96 -0.60
N ILE A 3 -5.38 -19.66 -1.66
CA ILE A 3 -5.77 -18.86 -2.81
C ILE A 3 -5.61 -19.70 -4.07
N LYS A 4 -6.72 -19.94 -4.76
CA LYS A 4 -6.71 -20.58 -6.07
C LYS A 4 -6.34 -19.53 -7.13
N LEU A 5 -5.23 -19.74 -7.82
CA LEU A 5 -4.79 -18.89 -8.92
C LEU A 5 -5.35 -19.38 -10.26
N PRO A 6 -5.46 -18.52 -11.28
CA PRO A 6 -5.85 -18.94 -12.61
C PRO A 6 -4.71 -19.74 -13.29
N ILE A 7 -5.04 -20.41 -14.38
CA ILE A 7 -4.03 -20.96 -15.28
C ILE A 7 -3.28 -19.84 -16.01
N SER A 8 -2.03 -20.09 -16.37
CA SER A 8 -1.23 -19.16 -17.17
C SER A 8 -1.83 -18.96 -18.55
N LYS A 9 -2.44 -17.79 -18.77
CA LYS A 9 -3.01 -17.44 -20.08
C LYS A 9 -1.96 -17.46 -21.20
N SER A 10 -0.72 -17.13 -20.86
CA SER A 10 0.39 -17.12 -21.82
C SER A 10 0.74 -18.53 -22.31
N ILE A 11 0.70 -19.53 -21.44
CA ILE A 11 0.92 -20.94 -21.80
C ILE A 11 -0.31 -21.51 -22.50
N ALA A 12 -1.51 -21.29 -21.94
CA ALA A 12 -2.77 -21.82 -22.50
C ALA A 12 -3.00 -21.35 -23.95
N ASN A 13 -2.75 -20.09 -24.24
CA ASN A 13 -2.87 -19.54 -25.60
C ASN A 13 -1.88 -20.20 -26.59
N ARG A 14 -0.67 -20.56 -26.14
CA ARG A 14 0.30 -21.28 -26.97
C ARG A 14 -0.13 -22.70 -27.27
N ILE A 15 -0.65 -23.40 -26.27
CA ILE A 15 -1.19 -24.74 -26.43
C ILE A 15 -2.38 -24.74 -27.39
N LEU A 16 -3.31 -23.80 -27.25
CA LEU A 16 -4.45 -23.62 -28.16
C LEU A 16 -3.99 -23.40 -29.61
N LEU A 17 -2.99 -22.54 -29.80
CA LEU A 17 -2.48 -22.29 -31.15
C LEU A 17 -1.79 -23.53 -31.75
N LEU A 18 -0.97 -24.27 -30.97
CA LEU A 18 -0.35 -25.51 -31.40
C LEU A 18 -1.39 -26.57 -31.76
N GLN A 19 -2.41 -26.75 -30.94
CA GLN A 19 -3.54 -27.65 -31.25
C GLN A 19 -4.26 -27.22 -32.55
N ALA A 20 -4.42 -25.89 -32.75
CA ALA A 20 -4.99 -25.38 -33.99
C ALA A 20 -4.13 -25.68 -35.21
N ILE A 21 -2.82 -25.53 -35.12
CA ILE A 21 -1.85 -25.81 -36.17
C ILE A 21 -1.80 -27.29 -36.52
N HIS A 22 -1.82 -28.18 -35.51
CA HIS A 22 -1.72 -29.63 -35.71
C HIS A 22 -3.06 -30.28 -36.06
N GLY A 23 -4.17 -29.54 -35.98
CA GLY A 23 -5.51 -30.11 -36.22
C GLY A 23 -6.05 -30.90 -35.04
N ASP A 24 -5.39 -30.87 -33.88
CA ASP A 24 -5.82 -31.55 -32.66
C ASP A 24 -7.09 -30.92 -32.09
N PRO A 25 -7.90 -31.68 -31.30
CA PRO A 25 -9.00 -31.08 -30.55
C PRO A 25 -8.50 -29.94 -29.65
N LEU A 26 -9.21 -28.81 -29.68
CA LEU A 26 -8.88 -27.71 -28.79
C LEU A 26 -9.17 -28.06 -27.34
N MET A 27 -8.32 -27.64 -26.42
CA MET A 27 -8.56 -27.81 -24.99
C MET A 27 -9.93 -27.25 -24.60
N ARG A 28 -10.62 -27.88 -23.66
CA ARG A 28 -11.90 -27.37 -23.15
C ARG A 28 -11.66 -26.08 -22.36
N VAL A 29 -12.51 -25.10 -22.59
CA VAL A 29 -12.53 -23.85 -21.81
C VAL A 29 -13.77 -23.79 -20.95
N SER A 30 -13.66 -23.12 -19.80
CA SER A 30 -14.73 -22.91 -18.84
C SER A 30 -14.79 -21.43 -18.45
N SER A 31 -15.89 -20.97 -17.90
CA SER A 31 -16.13 -19.58 -17.54
C SER A 31 -15.23 -19.06 -16.40
N ASP A 32 -14.50 -19.93 -15.72
CA ASP A 32 -13.52 -19.58 -14.69
C ASP A 32 -12.09 -19.39 -15.23
N MET A 33 -11.90 -19.60 -16.53
CA MET A 33 -10.63 -19.33 -17.21
C MET A 33 -10.49 -17.86 -17.60
N PRO A 34 -9.26 -17.36 -17.79
CA PRO A 34 -9.00 -16.00 -18.30
C PRO A 34 -9.74 -15.73 -19.62
N ASP A 35 -10.39 -14.58 -19.72
CA ASP A 35 -11.12 -14.17 -20.95
C ASP A 35 -10.24 -14.21 -22.20
N ASP A 36 -8.95 -13.88 -22.09
CA ASP A 36 -7.99 -13.94 -23.19
C ASP A 36 -7.87 -15.36 -23.78
N VAL A 37 -8.01 -16.42 -22.96
CA VAL A 37 -7.96 -17.81 -23.39
C VAL A 37 -9.25 -18.20 -24.10
N ILE A 38 -10.39 -17.78 -23.55
CA ILE A 38 -11.72 -18.04 -24.12
C ILE A 38 -11.84 -17.35 -25.49
N VAL A 39 -11.40 -16.09 -25.61
CA VAL A 39 -11.42 -15.32 -26.87
C VAL A 39 -10.63 -16.04 -27.96
N LEU A 40 -9.42 -16.52 -27.65
CA LEU A 40 -8.62 -17.23 -28.65
C LEU A 40 -9.24 -18.60 -29.02
N HIS A 41 -9.72 -19.36 -28.03
CA HIS A 41 -10.39 -20.64 -28.25
C HIS A 41 -11.59 -20.48 -29.20
N ASP A 42 -12.50 -19.54 -28.88
CA ASP A 42 -13.73 -19.32 -29.67
C ASP A 42 -13.42 -18.85 -31.10
N ALA A 43 -12.37 -18.03 -31.24
CA ALA A 43 -11.92 -17.58 -32.56
C ALA A 43 -11.40 -18.75 -33.39
N LEU A 44 -10.54 -19.60 -32.83
CA LEU A 44 -10.00 -20.79 -33.50
C LEU A 44 -11.10 -21.81 -33.82
N GLN A 45 -12.03 -21.99 -32.90
CA GLN A 45 -13.19 -22.89 -33.10
C GLN A 45 -14.05 -22.39 -34.28
N LYS A 46 -14.41 -21.11 -34.33
CA LYS A 46 -15.18 -20.53 -35.45
C LYS A 46 -14.47 -20.65 -36.80
N ILE A 47 -13.15 -20.42 -36.83
CA ILE A 47 -12.37 -20.58 -38.06
C ILE A 47 -12.45 -22.04 -38.54
N ARG A 48 -12.28 -23.00 -37.64
CA ARG A 48 -12.37 -24.43 -37.96
C ARG A 48 -13.76 -24.87 -38.44
N GLU A 49 -14.81 -24.33 -37.84
CA GLU A 49 -16.20 -24.64 -38.24
C GLU A 49 -16.51 -24.17 -39.65
N ILE A 50 -15.98 -23.03 -40.06
CA ILE A 50 -16.27 -22.44 -41.39
C ILE A 50 -15.31 -22.91 -42.47
N TYR A 51 -14.00 -22.97 -42.13
CA TYR A 51 -12.95 -23.23 -43.14
C TYR A 51 -12.29 -24.60 -43.00
N GLY A 52 -12.74 -25.40 -42.01
CA GLY A 52 -12.19 -26.74 -41.75
C GLY A 52 -10.90 -26.72 -40.94
N VAL A 53 -10.43 -27.90 -40.57
CA VAL A 53 -9.15 -28.10 -39.88
C VAL A 53 -8.02 -27.98 -40.90
N PRO A 54 -6.88 -27.32 -40.57
CA PRO A 54 -5.73 -27.31 -41.46
C PRO A 54 -5.27 -28.72 -41.82
N ASP A 55 -5.00 -28.99 -43.12
CA ASP A 55 -4.53 -30.30 -43.56
C ASP A 55 -3.08 -30.56 -43.07
N VAL A 56 -2.97 -31.48 -42.10
CA VAL A 56 -1.70 -31.81 -41.44
C VAL A 56 -0.86 -32.79 -42.27
N ASN A 57 -1.46 -33.49 -43.26
CA ASN A 57 -0.81 -34.52 -44.07
C ASN A 57 0.20 -33.93 -45.09
N THR A 58 0.38 -32.61 -45.09
CA THR A 58 1.39 -31.93 -45.91
C THR A 58 2.74 -31.71 -45.16
N LYS A 59 3.02 -32.44 -44.08
CA LYS A 59 4.32 -32.47 -43.43
C LYS A 59 5.40 -32.88 -44.47
N GLY A 60 6.17 -31.95 -44.95
CA GLY A 60 7.26 -32.17 -45.95
C GLY A 60 7.12 -31.38 -47.24
N LEU A 61 5.97 -30.77 -47.54
CA LEU A 61 5.84 -29.90 -48.71
C LEU A 61 6.28 -28.46 -48.36
N GLN A 62 7.01 -27.83 -49.27
CA GLN A 62 7.31 -26.40 -49.15
C GLN A 62 6.02 -25.57 -49.21
N TRP A 63 6.03 -24.40 -48.57
CA TRP A 63 4.84 -23.59 -48.35
C TRP A 63 4.07 -23.28 -49.65
N GLY A 64 4.77 -23.03 -50.77
CA GLY A 64 4.16 -22.80 -52.08
C GLY A 64 3.39 -24.00 -52.65
N GLU A 65 3.82 -25.23 -52.35
CA GLU A 65 3.15 -26.46 -52.83
C GLU A 65 1.86 -26.76 -52.01
N ARG A 66 1.83 -26.38 -50.73
CA ARG A 66 0.63 -26.48 -49.88
C ARG A 66 -0.46 -25.54 -50.35
N SER A 67 -0.11 -24.30 -50.69
CA SER A 67 -1.00 -23.28 -51.21
C SER A 67 -1.57 -23.68 -52.57
N ALA A 68 -0.74 -24.18 -53.46
CA ALA A 68 -1.14 -24.59 -54.81
C ALA A 68 -2.09 -25.82 -54.80
N ARG A 69 -1.87 -26.81 -53.96
CA ARG A 69 -2.76 -27.99 -53.84
C ARG A 69 -4.12 -27.59 -53.29
N ARG A 70 -4.19 -26.69 -52.30
CA ARG A 70 -5.44 -26.24 -51.71
C ARG A 70 -6.22 -25.34 -52.70
N SER A 71 -5.55 -24.49 -53.45
CA SER A 71 -6.18 -23.70 -54.53
C SER A 71 -6.77 -24.59 -55.66
N ALA A 72 -6.11 -25.71 -55.96
CA ALA A 72 -6.59 -26.64 -56.97
C ALA A 72 -7.84 -27.43 -56.53
N ILE A 73 -7.99 -27.69 -55.23
CA ILE A 73 -9.16 -28.41 -54.66
C ILE A 73 -10.35 -27.45 -54.44
N LEU A 74 -10.08 -26.15 -54.28
CA LEU A 74 -11.07 -25.13 -53.89
C LEU A 74 -11.61 -24.28 -55.07
N SER A 75 -11.19 -24.53 -56.32
CA SER A 75 -11.49 -23.66 -57.45
C SER A 75 -12.99 -23.55 -57.80
N ASP A 76 -13.83 -24.51 -57.37
CA ASP A 76 -15.27 -24.51 -57.70
C ASP A 76 -16.19 -24.15 -56.49
N GLU A 77 -15.72 -24.12 -55.26
CA GLU A 77 -16.53 -23.80 -54.07
C GLU A 77 -16.28 -22.39 -53.46
N VAL A 78 -15.23 -21.71 -53.89
CA VAL A 78 -14.77 -20.43 -53.24
C VAL A 78 -15.71 -19.24 -53.50
N ALA A 79 -16.56 -19.30 -54.51
CA ALA A 79 -17.40 -18.18 -54.90
C ALA A 79 -18.57 -17.82 -53.94
N SER A 80 -18.80 -18.56 -52.86
CA SER A 80 -19.95 -18.33 -51.96
C SER A 80 -19.64 -18.34 -50.45
N ARG A 81 -18.37 -18.36 -50.02
CA ARG A 81 -18.08 -18.36 -48.58
C ARG A 81 -18.33 -17.02 -47.93
N ALA A 82 -19.14 -17.01 -46.86
CA ALA A 82 -19.45 -15.81 -46.11
C ALA A 82 -18.18 -15.20 -45.47
N SER A 83 -18.03 -13.90 -45.55
CA SER A 83 -16.98 -13.17 -44.84
C SER A 83 -17.10 -13.39 -43.32
N LEU A 84 -16.02 -13.85 -42.69
CA LEU A 84 -15.96 -14.10 -41.24
C LEU A 84 -15.33 -12.90 -40.53
N SER A 85 -16.08 -12.23 -39.68
CA SER A 85 -15.55 -11.22 -38.74
C SER A 85 -15.39 -11.82 -37.35
N ILE A 86 -14.20 -11.71 -36.79
CA ILE A 86 -13.83 -12.23 -35.46
C ILE A 86 -13.39 -11.06 -34.58
N SER A 87 -14.10 -10.87 -33.46
CA SER A 87 -13.68 -9.90 -32.46
C SER A 87 -12.68 -10.53 -31.48
N VAL A 88 -11.49 -9.97 -31.42
CA VAL A 88 -10.48 -10.31 -30.39
C VAL A 88 -10.57 -9.41 -29.16
N LYS A 89 -11.61 -8.59 -29.07
CA LYS A 89 -11.82 -7.62 -27.97
C LYS A 89 -10.53 -6.77 -27.77
N ASN A 90 -9.95 -6.76 -26.57
CA ASN A 90 -8.66 -6.12 -26.27
C ASN A 90 -7.52 -7.15 -26.06
N CYS A 91 -7.66 -8.39 -26.55
CA CYS A 91 -6.68 -9.46 -26.39
C CYS A 91 -5.54 -9.38 -27.40
N GLY A 92 -4.40 -8.79 -27.00
CA GLY A 92 -3.23 -8.63 -27.86
C GLY A 92 -2.58 -9.95 -28.29
N THR A 93 -2.63 -10.98 -27.45
CA THR A 93 -2.10 -12.31 -27.77
C THR A 93 -2.96 -12.97 -28.85
N ALA A 94 -4.27 -12.97 -28.68
CA ALA A 94 -5.19 -13.53 -29.66
C ALA A 94 -5.05 -12.84 -31.04
N LEU A 95 -4.97 -11.50 -31.07
CA LEU A 95 -4.77 -10.79 -32.32
C LEU A 95 -3.53 -11.28 -33.07
N ARG A 96 -2.36 -11.29 -32.43
CA ARG A 96 -1.09 -11.62 -33.08
C ARG A 96 -0.97 -13.10 -33.44
N PHE A 97 -1.53 -13.96 -32.62
CA PHE A 97 -1.57 -15.40 -32.90
C PHE A 97 -2.47 -15.70 -34.09
N LEU A 98 -3.65 -15.09 -34.14
CA LEU A 98 -4.59 -15.26 -35.25
C LEU A 98 -4.09 -14.61 -36.54
N GLU A 99 -3.43 -13.44 -36.51
CA GLU A 99 -2.83 -12.83 -37.70
C GLU A 99 -1.90 -13.83 -38.40
N VAL A 100 -0.94 -14.40 -37.67
CA VAL A 100 -0.01 -15.38 -38.22
C VAL A 100 -0.71 -16.68 -38.61
N HIS A 101 -1.64 -17.17 -37.80
CA HIS A 101 -2.36 -18.42 -38.06
C HIS A 101 -3.23 -18.33 -39.31
N ILE A 102 -3.95 -17.23 -39.49
CA ILE A 102 -4.77 -17.00 -40.68
C ILE A 102 -3.89 -16.91 -41.91
N GLU A 103 -2.81 -16.12 -41.86
CA GLU A 103 -1.88 -15.98 -42.97
C GLU A 103 -1.27 -17.33 -43.40
N LYS A 104 -0.87 -18.15 -42.43
CA LYS A 104 -0.19 -19.43 -42.68
C LYS A 104 -1.12 -20.59 -43.02
N CYS A 105 -2.30 -20.66 -42.41
CA CYS A 105 -3.20 -21.80 -42.56
C CYS A 105 -4.40 -21.54 -43.45
N TYR A 106 -4.81 -20.27 -43.64
CA TYR A 106 -6.01 -19.86 -44.37
C TYR A 106 -5.74 -18.69 -45.33
N PRO A 107 -4.68 -18.78 -46.16
CA PRO A 107 -4.32 -17.68 -47.06
C PRO A 107 -5.44 -17.38 -48.08
N GLY A 108 -5.80 -16.09 -48.20
CA GLY A 108 -6.83 -15.64 -49.12
C GLY A 108 -8.28 -15.79 -48.65
N GLU A 109 -8.51 -16.46 -47.51
CA GLU A 109 -9.88 -16.56 -46.96
C GLU A 109 -10.34 -15.20 -46.40
N PRO A 110 -11.65 -14.83 -46.58
CA PRO A 110 -12.17 -13.54 -46.17
C PRO A 110 -12.38 -13.45 -44.64
N ILE A 111 -11.32 -13.56 -43.88
CA ILE A 111 -11.32 -13.49 -42.41
C ILE A 111 -10.83 -12.11 -41.96
N THR A 112 -11.69 -11.38 -41.23
CA THR A 112 -11.36 -10.06 -40.70
C THR A 112 -11.28 -10.10 -39.18
N LEU A 113 -10.16 -9.64 -38.60
CA LEU A 113 -10.01 -9.46 -37.16
C LEU A 113 -10.42 -8.04 -36.79
N THR A 114 -11.28 -7.94 -35.78
CA THR A 114 -11.74 -6.68 -35.17
C THR A 114 -11.45 -6.69 -33.67
N GLY A 115 -11.40 -5.52 -33.05
CA GLY A 115 -11.10 -5.41 -31.61
C GLY A 115 -11.13 -3.97 -31.14
N ASP A 116 -10.64 -3.74 -29.94
CA ASP A 116 -10.48 -2.43 -29.35
C ASP A 116 -9.61 -1.52 -30.24
N ALA A 117 -9.98 -0.23 -30.35
CA ALA A 117 -9.33 0.72 -31.25
C ALA A 117 -7.81 0.81 -30.97
N ARG A 118 -7.41 0.92 -29.71
CA ARG A 118 -6.01 1.00 -29.31
C ARG A 118 -5.22 -0.28 -29.67
N LEU A 119 -5.87 -1.44 -29.60
CA LEU A 119 -5.27 -2.70 -30.04
C LEU A 119 -5.13 -2.75 -31.55
N MET A 120 -6.15 -2.32 -32.29
CA MET A 120 -6.18 -2.36 -33.76
C MET A 120 -5.18 -1.39 -34.41
N GLU A 121 -4.85 -0.25 -33.80
CA GLU A 121 -3.76 0.64 -34.24
C GLU A 121 -2.39 -0.05 -34.28
N ARG A 122 -2.27 -1.18 -33.61
CA ARG A 122 -1.05 -1.98 -33.47
C ARG A 122 -1.08 -3.29 -34.24
N LYS A 123 -2.12 -3.49 -35.04
CA LYS A 123 -2.25 -4.60 -35.95
C LYS A 123 -1.07 -4.60 -36.94
N GLY A 124 -0.52 -5.80 -37.24
CA GLY A 124 0.61 -5.97 -38.14
C GLY A 124 2.00 -5.54 -37.59
N LYS A 125 2.08 -4.98 -36.37
CA LYS A 125 3.38 -4.62 -35.77
C LYS A 125 4.01 -5.84 -35.10
N PRO A 126 5.26 -6.21 -35.47
CA PRO A 126 5.94 -7.38 -34.92
C PRO A 126 6.21 -7.23 -33.40
N THR A 127 6.01 -8.32 -32.67
CA THR A 127 6.25 -8.42 -31.23
C THR A 127 6.79 -9.81 -30.89
N SER A 128 7.20 -10.05 -29.62
CA SER A 128 7.56 -11.40 -29.16
C SER A 128 6.43 -12.42 -29.32
N GLN A 129 5.18 -11.97 -29.33
CA GLN A 129 4.01 -12.83 -29.59
C GLN A 129 3.92 -13.21 -31.07
N THR A 130 4.18 -12.28 -31.98
CA THR A 130 4.28 -12.57 -33.43
C THR A 130 5.42 -13.56 -33.69
N THR A 131 6.59 -13.32 -33.09
CA THR A 131 7.74 -14.24 -33.17
C THR A 131 7.38 -15.62 -32.61
N SER A 132 6.67 -15.69 -31.48
CA SER A 132 6.19 -16.95 -30.92
C SER A 132 5.25 -17.70 -31.87
N ALA A 133 4.32 -16.99 -32.53
CA ALA A 133 3.39 -17.60 -33.49
C ALA A 133 4.15 -18.14 -34.72
N LEU A 134 5.08 -17.38 -35.29
CA LEU A 134 5.91 -17.81 -36.41
C LEU A 134 6.73 -19.07 -36.05
N LEU A 135 7.33 -19.10 -34.87
CA LEU A 135 8.07 -20.26 -34.37
C LEU A 135 7.18 -21.51 -34.27
N MET A 136 5.96 -21.38 -33.72
CA MET A 136 5.01 -22.48 -33.65
C MET A 136 4.54 -22.97 -35.01
N HIS A 137 4.52 -22.11 -36.02
CA HIS A 137 4.25 -22.47 -37.42
C HIS A 137 5.49 -23.07 -38.17
N GLY A 138 6.60 -23.31 -37.47
CA GLY A 138 7.78 -23.97 -38.02
C GLY A 138 8.77 -23.04 -38.71
N GLU A 139 8.65 -21.72 -38.54
CA GLU A 139 9.68 -20.80 -39.00
C GLU A 139 10.97 -20.99 -38.20
N HIS A 140 12.11 -21.04 -38.91
CA HIS A 140 13.41 -21.17 -38.29
C HIS A 140 13.85 -19.83 -37.67
N ILE A 141 13.74 -19.74 -36.34
CA ILE A 141 14.20 -18.57 -35.56
C ILE A 141 15.39 -19.07 -34.72
N PRO A 142 16.60 -18.57 -34.97
CA PRO A 142 17.78 -18.94 -34.19
C PRO A 142 17.59 -18.69 -32.70
N TYR A 143 18.22 -19.55 -31.89
CA TYR A 143 18.28 -19.33 -30.44
C TYR A 143 19.20 -18.16 -30.13
N ASP A 144 18.75 -17.26 -29.23
CA ASP A 144 19.54 -16.17 -28.69
C ASP A 144 19.50 -16.27 -27.16
N GLU A 145 20.66 -16.28 -26.51
CA GLU A 145 20.75 -16.29 -25.02
C GLU A 145 20.02 -15.11 -24.35
N LYS A 146 19.83 -14.01 -25.09
CA LYS A 146 19.10 -12.82 -24.66
C LYS A 146 17.66 -12.78 -25.15
N GLU A 147 17.14 -13.91 -25.67
CA GLU A 147 15.77 -13.92 -26.16
C GLU A 147 14.76 -13.65 -25.04
N SER A 148 13.61 -13.07 -25.43
CA SER A 148 12.53 -12.79 -24.49
C SER A 148 12.05 -14.08 -23.81
N PRO A 149 11.78 -14.08 -22.47
CA PRO A 149 11.20 -15.21 -21.76
C PRO A 149 9.92 -15.76 -22.39
N TYR A 150 9.19 -14.93 -23.12
CA TYR A 150 8.00 -15.37 -23.87
C TYR A 150 8.33 -16.26 -25.07
N ILE A 151 9.49 -16.08 -25.70
CA ILE A 151 9.97 -16.95 -26.79
C ILE A 151 10.51 -18.25 -26.21
N THR A 152 11.31 -18.19 -25.15
CA THR A 152 11.77 -19.36 -24.40
C THR A 152 10.60 -20.22 -23.91
N MET A 153 9.55 -19.58 -23.35
CA MET A 153 8.31 -20.24 -22.98
C MET A 153 7.65 -20.96 -24.18
N THR A 154 7.66 -20.33 -25.37
CA THR A 154 7.10 -20.95 -26.58
C THR A 154 7.87 -22.22 -26.95
N ARG A 155 9.21 -22.19 -26.93
CA ARG A 155 10.04 -23.38 -27.19
C ARG A 155 9.72 -24.51 -26.22
N LYS A 156 9.59 -24.20 -24.93
CA LYS A 156 9.26 -25.18 -23.89
C LYS A 156 7.87 -25.80 -24.09
N VAL A 157 6.88 -24.99 -24.49
CA VAL A 157 5.54 -25.50 -24.83
C VAL A 157 5.58 -26.40 -26.07
N MET A 158 6.39 -26.08 -27.08
CA MET A 158 6.62 -26.93 -28.25
C MET A 158 7.36 -28.23 -27.90
N GLU A 159 8.18 -28.24 -26.87
CA GLU A 159 8.83 -29.43 -26.29
C GLU A 159 7.88 -30.27 -25.42
N GLY A 160 6.64 -29.84 -25.21
CA GLY A 160 5.61 -30.59 -24.48
C GLY A 160 5.36 -30.10 -23.05
N ALA A 161 5.82 -28.90 -22.67
CA ALA A 161 5.46 -28.33 -21.38
C ALA A 161 3.93 -28.14 -21.26
N GLY A 162 3.38 -28.57 -20.13
CA GLY A 162 1.95 -28.51 -19.82
C GLY A 162 1.49 -27.14 -19.33
N ILE A 163 0.19 -27.06 -19.02
CA ILE A 163 -0.39 -25.84 -18.44
C ILE A 163 0.10 -25.69 -17.00
N GLU A 164 0.55 -24.50 -16.67
CA GLU A 164 0.93 -24.10 -15.32
C GLU A 164 -0.03 -23.07 -14.73
N THR A 165 0.03 -22.89 -13.42
CA THR A 165 -0.60 -21.79 -12.68
C THR A 165 0.12 -20.47 -12.97
N ASP A 166 -0.62 -19.36 -13.03
CA ASP A 166 -0.12 -18.05 -13.49
C ASP A 166 0.71 -17.32 -12.42
N TRP A 167 2.02 -17.21 -12.65
CA TRP A 167 2.93 -16.46 -11.81
C TRP A 167 2.74 -14.93 -11.89
N SER A 168 2.24 -14.41 -13.01
CA SER A 168 1.89 -12.98 -13.08
C SER A 168 0.71 -12.66 -12.15
N ALA A 169 -0.26 -13.58 -12.03
CA ALA A 169 -1.37 -13.44 -11.09
C ALA A 169 -0.92 -13.59 -9.63
N ALA A 170 0.09 -14.42 -9.38
CA ALA A 170 0.68 -14.55 -8.04
C ALA A 170 1.28 -13.24 -7.52
N ALA A 171 1.83 -12.38 -8.40
CA ALA A 171 2.48 -11.13 -8.02
C ALA A 171 1.62 -10.22 -7.13
N PHE A 172 0.30 -10.18 -7.37
CA PHE A 172 -0.64 -9.40 -6.56
C PHE A 172 -0.80 -9.95 -5.14
N TRP A 173 -0.62 -11.25 -4.95
CA TRP A 173 -0.65 -11.87 -3.62
C TRP A 173 0.68 -11.71 -2.88
N TYR A 174 1.80 -11.61 -3.60
CA TYR A 174 3.08 -11.19 -3.01
C TYR A 174 3.01 -9.73 -2.55
N GLU A 175 2.45 -8.84 -3.36
CA GLU A 175 2.15 -7.46 -2.99
C GLU A 175 1.25 -7.39 -1.75
N TYR A 176 0.13 -8.13 -1.77
CA TYR A 176 -0.79 -8.20 -0.65
C TYR A 176 -0.09 -8.62 0.66
N VAL A 177 0.71 -9.69 0.63
CA VAL A 177 1.45 -10.17 1.79
C VAL A 177 2.51 -9.17 2.25
N ALA A 178 3.21 -8.51 1.33
CA ALA A 178 4.21 -7.49 1.67
C ALA A 178 3.59 -6.28 2.37
N ILE A 179 2.43 -5.82 1.91
CA ILE A 179 1.74 -4.64 2.44
C ILE A 179 0.99 -4.98 3.74
N HIS A 180 0.24 -6.09 3.76
CA HIS A 180 -0.66 -6.41 4.86
C HIS A 180 -0.04 -7.39 5.86
N GLY A 181 1.00 -8.13 5.47
CA GLY A 181 1.56 -9.21 6.28
C GLY A 181 0.75 -10.50 6.19
N GLY A 182 1.03 -11.41 7.11
CA GLY A 182 0.35 -12.71 7.17
C GLY A 182 0.99 -13.78 6.32
N GLU A 183 0.20 -14.82 6.02
CA GLU A 183 0.63 -16.02 5.28
C GLU A 183 -0.48 -16.48 4.34
N LEU A 184 -0.14 -16.75 3.08
CA LEU A 184 -1.04 -17.26 2.06
C LEU A 184 -0.44 -18.51 1.40
N LEU A 185 -1.25 -19.53 1.15
CA LEU A 185 -0.92 -20.64 0.26
C LEU A 185 -1.46 -20.31 -1.14
N LEU A 186 -0.56 -20.15 -2.10
CA LEU A 186 -0.88 -19.91 -3.50
C LEU A 186 -0.88 -21.27 -4.22
N GLU A 187 -2.06 -21.79 -4.52
CA GLU A 187 -2.25 -23.16 -5.03
C GLU A 187 -1.65 -23.34 -6.43
N GLY A 188 -1.03 -24.48 -6.65
CA GLY A 188 -0.58 -24.96 -7.95
C GLY A 188 0.73 -24.30 -8.47
N LEU A 189 1.36 -23.40 -7.73
CA LEU A 189 2.67 -22.86 -8.10
C LEU A 189 3.79 -23.84 -7.82
N THR A 190 4.74 -23.95 -8.76
CA THR A 190 5.91 -24.83 -8.66
C THR A 190 7.22 -24.04 -8.77
N SER A 191 8.30 -24.62 -8.26
CA SER A 191 9.62 -23.98 -8.26
C SER A 191 10.28 -23.93 -9.64
N ASP A 192 9.89 -24.80 -10.54
CA ASP A 192 10.48 -25.07 -11.85
C ASP A 192 9.67 -24.52 -13.04
N SER A 193 8.86 -23.49 -12.79
CA SER A 193 8.02 -22.85 -13.80
C SER A 193 8.82 -22.28 -14.98
N ILE A 194 8.28 -22.44 -16.19
CA ILE A 194 8.81 -21.84 -17.42
C ILE A 194 8.44 -20.36 -17.59
N GLN A 195 7.68 -19.79 -16.66
CA GLN A 195 7.24 -18.40 -16.71
C GLN A 195 8.30 -17.43 -16.17
N GLY A 196 8.65 -16.40 -16.95
CA GLY A 196 9.62 -15.38 -16.52
C GLY A 196 9.21 -14.63 -15.26
N ASP A 197 7.91 -14.47 -15.03
CA ASP A 197 7.36 -13.77 -13.86
C ASP A 197 7.56 -14.53 -12.53
N ARG A 198 8.04 -15.79 -12.56
CA ARG A 198 8.46 -16.52 -11.36
C ARG A 198 9.49 -15.72 -10.53
N VAL A 199 10.26 -14.86 -11.17
CA VAL A 199 11.24 -13.97 -10.52
C VAL A 199 10.61 -13.09 -9.43
N VAL A 200 9.28 -12.96 -9.38
CA VAL A 200 8.57 -12.24 -8.30
C VAL A 200 8.93 -12.79 -6.93
N ALA A 201 9.07 -14.11 -6.78
CA ALA A 201 9.46 -14.72 -5.51
C ALA A 201 10.83 -14.22 -5.03
N ASP A 202 11.79 -14.11 -5.95
CA ASP A 202 13.16 -13.65 -5.66
C ASP A 202 13.19 -12.13 -5.36
N ILE A 203 12.44 -11.34 -6.13
CA ILE A 203 12.29 -9.89 -5.92
C ILE A 203 11.72 -9.62 -4.52
N TYR A 204 10.62 -10.28 -4.17
CA TYR A 204 9.94 -10.02 -2.89
C TYR A 204 10.73 -10.58 -1.70
N ALA A 205 11.48 -11.66 -1.89
CA ALA A 205 12.39 -12.16 -0.86
C ALA A 205 13.54 -11.20 -0.60
N LYS A 206 14.14 -10.67 -1.66
CA LYS A 206 15.30 -9.78 -1.59
C LYS A 206 14.97 -8.41 -1.00
N TYR A 207 13.87 -7.80 -1.43
CA TYR A 207 13.59 -6.41 -1.14
C TYR A 207 12.50 -6.19 -0.07
N PHE A 208 11.52 -7.10 0.04
CA PHE A 208 10.35 -6.89 0.90
C PHE A 208 10.23 -7.92 2.04
N GLY A 209 11.19 -8.86 2.16
CA GLY A 209 11.20 -9.86 3.22
C GLY A 209 10.07 -10.89 3.13
N VAL A 210 9.49 -11.06 1.95
CA VAL A 210 8.46 -12.06 1.71
C VAL A 210 9.13 -13.36 1.26
N THR A 211 9.04 -14.40 2.08
CA THR A 211 9.63 -15.71 1.78
C THR A 211 8.62 -16.63 1.12
N THR A 212 9.11 -17.45 0.20
CA THR A 212 8.35 -18.50 -0.49
C THR A 212 8.86 -19.86 -0.09
N THR A 213 7.96 -20.74 0.36
CA THR A 213 8.25 -22.16 0.63
C THR A 213 7.36 -23.00 -0.25
N PHE A 214 7.94 -23.80 -1.12
CA PHE A 214 7.18 -24.72 -1.97
C PHE A 214 6.74 -25.95 -1.17
N VAL A 215 5.46 -26.27 -1.30
CA VAL A 215 4.80 -27.45 -0.72
C VAL A 215 4.03 -28.17 -1.83
N PRO A 216 3.59 -29.42 -1.64
CA PRO A 216 2.91 -30.17 -2.70
C PRO A 216 1.68 -29.47 -3.29
N GLU A 217 0.98 -28.68 -2.50
CA GLU A 217 -0.22 -27.95 -2.90
C GLU A 217 0.09 -26.63 -3.62
N GLY A 218 1.32 -26.11 -3.54
CA GLY A 218 1.70 -24.83 -4.15
C GLY A 218 2.82 -24.09 -3.43
N ALA A 219 2.73 -22.77 -3.38
CA ALA A 219 3.71 -21.89 -2.74
C ALA A 219 3.14 -21.23 -1.48
N LEU A 220 3.75 -21.47 -0.33
CA LEU A 220 3.46 -20.78 0.91
C LEU A 220 4.26 -19.48 0.96
N VAL A 221 3.54 -18.35 0.93
CA VAL A 221 4.11 -17.00 0.88
C VAL A 221 3.85 -16.29 2.19
N LYS A 222 4.91 -15.79 2.86
CA LYS A 222 4.79 -15.10 4.16
C LYS A 222 5.88 -14.05 4.38
N VAL A 223 5.60 -13.04 5.20
CA VAL A 223 6.61 -12.10 5.68
C VAL A 223 7.47 -12.78 6.75
N LYS A 224 8.79 -12.67 6.65
CA LYS A 224 9.74 -13.21 7.63
C LYS A 224 9.96 -12.21 8.78
N GLY A 225 9.37 -12.49 9.97
CA GLY A 225 9.58 -11.69 11.18
C GLY A 225 9.02 -10.27 11.12
N GLU A 226 9.72 -9.31 11.74
CA GLU A 226 9.43 -7.88 11.56
C GLU A 226 9.73 -7.46 10.11
N ARG A 227 8.88 -6.59 9.55
CA ARG A 227 9.07 -6.08 8.18
C ARG A 227 10.50 -5.62 7.99
N LEU A 228 11.19 -6.16 6.97
CA LEU A 228 12.52 -5.67 6.61
C LEU A 228 12.41 -4.16 6.36
N LYS A 229 13.16 -3.38 7.12
CA LYS A 229 13.40 -1.97 6.78
C LYS A 229 14.27 -1.99 5.52
N VAL A 230 13.66 -1.83 4.36
CA VAL A 230 14.38 -1.75 3.08
C VAL A 230 15.39 -0.61 3.20
N LYS A 231 16.68 -0.94 3.13
CA LYS A 231 17.77 0.04 3.17
C LYS A 231 18.13 0.41 1.73
N GLY A 232 17.81 1.62 1.31
CA GLY A 232 18.11 2.13 -0.03
C GLY A 232 17.00 1.89 -1.07
N PRO A 233 17.23 2.30 -2.32
CA PRO A 233 16.26 2.12 -3.40
C PRO A 233 16.13 0.66 -3.81
N VAL A 234 14.94 0.27 -4.27
CA VAL A 234 14.68 -1.01 -4.95
C VAL A 234 15.01 -0.84 -6.41
N THR A 235 16.04 -1.52 -6.89
CA THR A 235 16.48 -1.43 -8.29
C THR A 235 16.10 -2.70 -9.05
N ILE A 236 15.24 -2.59 -10.08
CA ILE A 236 14.71 -3.74 -10.84
C ILE A 236 14.70 -3.41 -12.33
N ASP A 237 15.17 -4.37 -13.13
CA ASP A 237 15.00 -4.38 -14.58
C ASP A 237 13.72 -5.17 -14.96
N PHE A 238 12.74 -4.48 -15.53
CA PHE A 238 11.46 -5.05 -15.96
C PHE A 238 11.45 -5.53 -17.42
N THR A 239 12.58 -5.53 -18.11
CA THR A 239 12.68 -5.97 -19.52
C THR A 239 12.06 -7.35 -19.72
N ASN A 240 12.32 -8.29 -18.81
CA ASN A 240 11.91 -9.69 -18.88
C ASN A 240 10.69 -10.03 -18.01
N CYS A 241 10.24 -9.12 -17.15
CA CYS A 241 9.08 -9.30 -16.26
C CYS A 241 8.19 -8.04 -16.20
N PRO A 242 7.79 -7.45 -17.35
CA PRO A 242 7.09 -6.17 -17.38
C PRO A 242 5.72 -6.22 -16.68
N ASP A 243 5.14 -7.40 -16.55
CA ASP A 243 3.83 -7.60 -15.94
C ASP A 243 3.87 -7.52 -14.41
N LEU A 244 5.06 -7.57 -13.80
CA LEU A 244 5.26 -7.39 -12.35
C LEU A 244 5.31 -5.92 -11.93
N TYR A 245 5.52 -4.98 -12.86
CA TYR A 245 5.72 -3.56 -12.54
C TYR A 245 4.62 -2.96 -11.66
N PRO A 246 3.31 -3.12 -11.95
CA PRO A 246 2.26 -2.50 -11.12
C PRO A 246 2.32 -2.95 -9.65
N ALA A 247 2.43 -4.26 -9.42
CA ALA A 247 2.49 -4.82 -8.07
C ALA A 247 3.73 -4.33 -7.29
N VAL A 248 4.91 -4.34 -7.94
CA VAL A 248 6.16 -3.90 -7.30
C VAL A 248 6.15 -2.40 -7.03
N ALA A 249 5.69 -1.58 -7.98
CA ALA A 249 5.68 -0.13 -7.85
C ALA A 249 4.76 0.33 -6.70
N LEU A 250 3.55 -0.25 -6.61
CA LEU A 250 2.62 0.07 -5.52
C LEU A 250 3.07 -0.51 -4.17
N THR A 251 3.75 -1.66 -4.16
CA THR A 251 4.42 -2.15 -2.94
C THR A 251 5.46 -1.15 -2.44
N CYS A 252 6.32 -0.63 -3.33
CA CYS A 252 7.32 0.36 -2.97
C CYS A 252 6.67 1.64 -2.43
N GLU A 253 5.63 2.13 -3.09
CA GLU A 253 4.88 3.32 -2.67
C GLU A 253 4.28 3.15 -1.26
N LYS A 254 3.56 2.05 -1.03
CA LYS A 254 2.93 1.76 0.27
C LYS A 254 3.92 1.54 1.40
N LEU A 255 5.10 1.06 1.10
CA LEU A 255 6.16 0.86 2.08
C LEU A 255 7.10 2.07 2.22
N GLY A 256 6.87 3.15 1.45
CA GLY A 256 7.68 4.38 1.48
C GLY A 256 9.11 4.17 0.97
N VAL A 257 9.29 3.28 -0.03
CA VAL A 257 10.60 2.92 -0.59
C VAL A 257 10.72 3.45 -2.01
N SER A 258 11.86 4.03 -2.36
CA SER A 258 12.13 4.49 -3.72
C SER A 258 12.32 3.30 -4.67
N LEU A 259 11.69 3.33 -5.85
CA LEU A 259 11.87 2.36 -6.92
C LEU A 259 12.69 2.96 -8.07
N GLU A 260 13.79 2.33 -8.41
CA GLU A 260 14.58 2.58 -9.62
C GLU A 260 14.29 1.48 -10.65
N ALA A 261 13.40 1.78 -11.60
CA ALA A 261 12.94 0.84 -12.61
C ALA A 261 13.63 1.08 -13.94
N THR A 262 14.18 0.02 -14.53
CA THR A 262 14.71 -0.01 -15.90
C THR A 262 13.92 -0.99 -16.77
N GLY A 263 14.11 -0.98 -18.09
CA GLY A 263 13.37 -1.88 -19.01
C GLY A 263 11.87 -1.60 -19.07
N THR A 264 11.49 -0.34 -18.83
CA THR A 264 10.08 0.07 -18.70
C THR A 264 9.44 0.56 -20.00
N GLU A 265 10.19 0.66 -21.10
CA GLU A 265 9.72 1.25 -22.38
C GLU A 265 8.47 0.56 -22.92
N ARG A 266 8.39 -0.77 -22.74
CA ARG A 266 7.25 -1.58 -23.20
C ARG A 266 5.97 -1.36 -22.39
N LEU A 267 6.06 -0.83 -21.17
CA LEU A 267 4.92 -0.60 -20.28
C LEU A 267 3.95 0.46 -20.82
N ARG A 268 4.48 1.44 -21.57
CA ARG A 268 3.67 2.48 -22.24
C ARG A 268 2.74 1.93 -23.32
N TYR A 269 3.04 0.71 -23.77
CA TYR A 269 2.37 0.07 -24.90
C TYR A 269 1.57 -1.18 -24.50
N LYS A 270 1.25 -1.34 -23.23
CA LYS A 270 0.34 -2.40 -22.73
C LYS A 270 -1.13 -1.97 -22.94
N GLU A 271 -2.05 -2.55 -22.20
CA GLU A 271 -3.48 -2.19 -22.22
C GLU A 271 -3.68 -0.70 -21.92
N SER A 272 -2.91 -0.18 -20.97
CA SER A 272 -2.76 1.24 -20.67
C SER A 272 -1.30 1.68 -20.82
N ASP A 273 -0.98 2.97 -20.68
CA ASP A 273 0.35 3.40 -20.27
C ASP A 273 0.47 3.09 -18.78
N ARG A 274 1.04 1.92 -18.44
CA ARG A 274 1.11 1.42 -17.06
C ARG A 274 1.95 2.30 -16.14
N LEU A 275 2.95 3.00 -16.67
CA LEU A 275 3.77 3.92 -15.88
C LEU A 275 2.90 5.07 -15.38
N GLU A 276 2.12 5.65 -16.28
CA GLU A 276 1.26 6.76 -15.94
C GLU A 276 0.03 6.30 -15.12
N ALA A 277 -0.59 5.18 -15.48
CA ALA A 277 -1.73 4.62 -14.79
C ALA A 277 -1.43 4.31 -13.32
N VAL A 278 -0.29 3.68 -13.03
CA VAL A 278 0.16 3.41 -11.66
C VAL A 278 0.47 4.72 -10.93
N ARG A 279 1.19 5.67 -11.55
CA ARG A 279 1.52 6.97 -10.96
C ARG A 279 0.29 7.81 -10.58
N LEU A 280 -0.79 7.71 -11.36
CA LEU A 280 -2.03 8.46 -11.15
C LEU A 280 -3.09 7.66 -10.37
N HIS A 281 -2.83 6.39 -10.06
CA HIS A 281 -3.78 5.45 -9.46
C HIS A 281 -5.07 5.29 -10.29
N GLU A 282 -4.94 5.31 -11.62
CA GLU A 282 -6.04 5.18 -12.56
C GLU A 282 -6.01 3.80 -13.25
N VAL A 283 -7.12 3.07 -13.23
CA VAL A 283 -7.19 1.71 -13.82
C VAL A 283 -7.02 1.71 -15.33
N ARG A 284 -7.68 2.62 -16.03
CA ARG A 284 -7.62 2.77 -17.52
C ARG A 284 -7.83 1.44 -18.27
N ASP A 285 -8.80 0.63 -17.84
CA ASP A 285 -9.12 -0.70 -18.41
C ASP A 285 -7.94 -1.69 -18.40
N ASP A 286 -6.95 -1.50 -17.51
CA ASP A 286 -5.81 -2.41 -17.33
C ASP A 286 -6.02 -3.26 -16.08
N HIS A 287 -6.29 -4.56 -16.30
CA HIS A 287 -6.56 -5.53 -15.24
C HIS A 287 -5.42 -5.66 -14.22
N ARG A 288 -4.15 -5.47 -14.63
CA ARG A 288 -2.99 -5.57 -13.73
C ARG A 288 -2.89 -4.35 -12.83
N VAL A 289 -3.19 -3.17 -13.36
CA VAL A 289 -3.27 -1.95 -12.57
C VAL A 289 -4.43 -2.03 -11.58
N ALA A 290 -5.60 -2.52 -12.02
CA ALA A 290 -6.76 -2.71 -11.14
C ALA A 290 -6.46 -3.62 -9.95
N MET A 291 -5.89 -4.82 -10.20
CA MET A 291 -5.56 -5.77 -9.14
C MET A 291 -4.50 -5.24 -8.18
N ALA A 292 -3.46 -4.57 -8.70
CA ALA A 292 -2.42 -3.98 -7.87
C ALA A 292 -2.96 -2.83 -6.99
N LEU A 293 -3.77 -1.93 -7.53
CA LEU A 293 -4.42 -0.87 -6.75
C LEU A 293 -5.29 -1.45 -5.62
N MET A 294 -6.06 -2.50 -5.90
CA MET A 294 -6.87 -3.17 -4.87
C MET A 294 -6.00 -3.78 -3.77
N CYS A 295 -4.91 -4.47 -4.13
CA CYS A 295 -3.98 -5.07 -3.17
C CYS A 295 -3.24 -4.02 -2.33
N ALA A 296 -3.07 -2.82 -2.86
CA ALA A 296 -2.48 -1.68 -2.18
C ALA A 296 -3.51 -0.77 -1.47
N ASP A 297 -4.74 -1.24 -1.21
CA ASP A 297 -5.81 -0.48 -0.55
C ASP A 297 -6.15 0.87 -1.21
N PHE A 298 -6.05 0.95 -2.54
CA PHE A 298 -6.65 2.05 -3.28
C PHE A 298 -8.08 1.71 -3.69
N GLU A 299 -8.93 2.73 -3.78
CA GLU A 299 -10.31 2.54 -4.20
C GLU A 299 -10.36 2.28 -5.71
N VAL A 300 -10.98 1.16 -6.10
CA VAL A 300 -11.23 0.78 -7.49
C VAL A 300 -12.73 0.59 -7.69
N SER A 301 -13.34 1.38 -8.56
CA SER A 301 -14.78 1.31 -8.80
C SER A 301 -15.21 -0.05 -9.36
N GLU A 302 -16.45 -0.47 -9.10
CA GLU A 302 -16.98 -1.74 -9.66
C GLU A 302 -16.89 -1.79 -11.19
N LYS A 303 -17.07 -0.64 -11.85
CA LYS A 303 -16.92 -0.51 -13.30
C LYS A 303 -15.49 -0.82 -13.75
N ASP A 304 -14.49 -0.32 -13.01
CA ASP A 304 -13.08 -0.53 -13.34
C ASP A 304 -12.60 -1.95 -12.99
N GLN A 305 -13.29 -2.65 -12.08
CA GLN A 305 -12.98 -4.05 -11.75
C GLN A 305 -13.39 -5.05 -12.84
N VAL A 306 -14.24 -4.67 -13.79
CA VAL A 306 -14.71 -5.57 -14.87
C VAL A 306 -13.53 -6.09 -15.71
N CYS A 307 -12.49 -5.27 -15.94
CA CYS A 307 -11.33 -5.67 -16.73
C CYS A 307 -10.51 -6.81 -16.09
N ILE A 308 -10.70 -7.11 -14.80
CA ILE A 308 -9.93 -8.12 -14.07
C ILE A 308 -10.16 -9.53 -14.63
N SER A 309 -11.38 -9.83 -15.11
CA SER A 309 -11.74 -11.13 -15.72
C SER A 309 -10.84 -11.52 -16.91
N LYS A 310 -10.22 -10.54 -17.56
CA LYS A 310 -9.27 -10.75 -18.66
C LYS A 310 -8.13 -11.71 -18.33
N SER A 311 -7.68 -11.74 -17.07
CA SER A 311 -6.61 -12.63 -16.64
C SER A 311 -6.92 -13.43 -15.37
N TYR A 312 -7.80 -12.92 -14.50
CA TYR A 312 -8.09 -13.56 -13.21
C TYR A 312 -9.57 -13.38 -12.82
N PRO A 313 -10.51 -14.14 -13.41
CA PRO A 313 -11.95 -13.98 -13.17
C PRO A 313 -12.36 -14.10 -11.70
N GLN A 314 -11.67 -14.94 -10.92
CA GLN A 314 -11.98 -15.17 -9.51
C GLN A 314 -11.27 -14.23 -8.53
N PHE A 315 -10.50 -13.24 -9.02
CA PHE A 315 -9.70 -12.35 -8.16
C PHE A 315 -10.55 -11.62 -7.12
N ASN A 316 -11.66 -11.01 -7.53
CA ASN A 316 -12.52 -10.22 -6.63
C ASN A 316 -13.06 -11.08 -5.47
N LEU A 317 -13.45 -12.34 -5.74
CA LEU A 317 -13.90 -13.27 -4.72
C LEU A 317 -12.74 -13.63 -3.78
N SER A 318 -11.60 -14.00 -4.33
CA SER A 318 -10.38 -14.35 -3.57
C SER A 318 -9.89 -13.18 -2.73
N PHE A 319 -9.87 -11.96 -3.29
CA PHE A 319 -9.50 -10.74 -2.60
C PHE A 319 -10.46 -10.40 -1.46
N SER A 320 -11.77 -10.49 -1.70
CA SER A 320 -12.78 -10.28 -0.66
C SER A 320 -12.61 -11.27 0.49
N ASN A 321 -12.34 -12.54 0.19
CA ASN A 321 -12.10 -13.58 1.19
C ASN A 321 -10.78 -13.36 1.95
N ALA A 322 -9.69 -13.00 1.26
CA ALA A 322 -8.42 -12.66 1.87
C ALA A 322 -8.56 -11.43 2.79
N SER A 323 -9.19 -10.38 2.30
CA SER A 323 -9.45 -9.17 3.06
C SER A 323 -10.36 -9.44 4.28
N ARG A 324 -11.37 -10.31 4.16
CA ARG A 324 -12.19 -10.76 5.29
C ARG A 324 -11.41 -11.62 6.28
N SER A 325 -10.58 -12.56 5.81
CA SER A 325 -9.74 -13.43 6.64
C SER A 325 -8.64 -12.63 7.33
N HIS A 326 -8.07 -11.66 6.62
CA HIS A 326 -7.09 -10.74 7.18
C HIS A 326 -7.74 -9.81 8.21
N ARG A 327 -8.92 -9.25 7.89
CA ARG A 327 -9.76 -8.46 8.81
C ARG A 327 -10.28 -9.30 9.99
N GLY A 328 -10.47 -10.60 9.82
CA GLY A 328 -10.86 -11.53 10.89
C GLY A 328 -9.71 -11.90 11.84
N ARG A 329 -8.46 -11.83 11.39
CA ARG A 329 -7.26 -11.90 12.26
C ARG A 329 -6.93 -10.55 12.88
N HIS A 330 -7.21 -9.43 12.20
CA HIS A 330 -7.25 -8.09 12.73
C HIS A 330 -8.74 -7.79 13.01
N ARG A 331 -9.18 -8.14 14.21
CA ARG A 331 -10.49 -7.78 14.75
C ARG A 331 -10.77 -6.33 14.35
N ARG A 332 -11.94 -6.06 13.74
CA ARG A 332 -12.37 -4.69 13.44
C ARG A 332 -12.26 -3.88 14.72
N VAL A 333 -11.26 -3.01 14.78
CA VAL A 333 -11.11 -2.09 15.89
C VAL A 333 -12.20 -1.05 15.77
N THR A 334 -13.12 -1.08 16.70
CA THR A 334 -14.12 0.00 16.82
C THR A 334 -13.48 1.15 17.59
N ILE A 335 -13.55 2.37 17.05
CA ILE A 335 -13.02 3.59 17.67
C ILE A 335 -14.18 4.51 17.95
N ALA A 336 -14.28 4.98 19.20
CA ALA A 336 -15.17 6.05 19.57
C ALA A 336 -14.38 7.33 19.80
N HIS A 337 -14.82 8.42 19.20
CA HIS A 337 -14.30 9.76 19.48
C HIS A 337 -14.93 10.28 20.76
N VAL A 338 -14.10 10.73 21.70
CA VAL A 338 -14.53 11.23 22.98
C VAL A 338 -13.96 12.63 23.20
N THR A 339 -14.87 13.60 23.27
CA THR A 339 -14.54 15.02 23.53
C THR A 339 -15.37 15.47 24.74
N PRO A 340 -14.73 15.72 25.91
CA PRO A 340 -15.42 16.25 27.07
C PRO A 340 -15.70 17.74 26.83
N ILE A 341 -16.98 18.09 26.69
CA ILE A 341 -17.45 19.47 26.49
C ILE A 341 -17.83 20.07 27.84
N LYS A 342 -17.17 21.17 28.19
CA LYS A 342 -17.43 21.89 29.45
C LYS A 342 -18.89 22.32 29.54
N GLY A 343 -19.52 22.07 30.70
CA GLY A 343 -20.92 22.42 30.95
C GLY A 343 -21.97 21.50 30.31
N VAL A 344 -21.50 20.49 29.52
CA VAL A 344 -22.41 19.51 28.88
C VAL A 344 -22.25 18.12 29.48
N ASN A 345 -21.00 17.68 29.68
CA ASN A 345 -20.69 16.32 30.11
C ASN A 345 -20.07 16.25 31.52
N ASP A 346 -19.74 17.39 32.14
CA ASP A 346 -18.92 17.41 33.35
C ASP A 346 -19.74 17.46 34.67
N ASP A 347 -21.04 17.69 34.59
CA ASP A 347 -21.91 17.80 35.75
C ASP A 347 -21.31 18.65 36.91
N ASN A 348 -20.44 19.62 36.58
CA ASN A 348 -19.60 20.41 37.49
C ASN A 348 -18.51 19.63 38.27
N LEU A 349 -18.25 18.37 37.92
CA LEU A 349 -17.26 17.51 38.56
C LEU A 349 -15.90 17.47 37.82
N GLY A 350 -15.78 18.23 36.72
CA GLY A 350 -14.53 18.44 35.97
C GLY A 350 -14.25 17.44 34.84
N LYS A 351 -13.20 17.75 34.06
CA LYS A 351 -12.87 17.04 32.81
C LYS A 351 -12.67 15.53 32.98
N LYS A 352 -12.01 15.09 34.07
CA LYS A 352 -11.74 13.65 34.29
C LYS A 352 -13.01 12.86 34.50
N HIS A 353 -13.97 13.41 35.24
CA HIS A 353 -15.29 12.79 35.45
C HIS A 353 -16.05 12.69 34.13
N ALA A 354 -16.05 13.77 33.34
CA ALA A 354 -16.69 13.77 32.02
C ALA A 354 -16.08 12.71 31.09
N LEU A 355 -14.76 12.60 31.03
CA LEU A 355 -14.06 11.56 30.26
C LEU A 355 -14.44 10.16 30.73
N SER A 356 -14.40 9.90 32.03
CA SER A 356 -14.78 8.62 32.63
C SER A 356 -16.21 8.23 32.21
N LYS A 357 -17.19 9.13 32.40
CA LYS A 357 -18.60 8.92 32.04
C LYS A 357 -18.76 8.56 30.55
N LEU A 358 -18.10 9.31 29.66
CA LEU A 358 -18.15 9.07 28.23
C LEU A 358 -17.50 7.74 27.83
N ILE A 359 -16.37 7.40 28.44
CA ILE A 359 -15.62 6.16 28.13
C ILE A 359 -16.37 4.93 28.67
N HIS A 360 -17.00 5.03 29.87
CA HIS A 360 -17.84 3.96 30.37
C HIS A 360 -19.07 3.70 29.48
N ALA A 361 -19.67 4.75 28.92
CA ALA A 361 -20.79 4.64 27.98
C ALA A 361 -20.38 4.12 26.59
N ALA A 362 -19.14 4.30 26.18
CA ALA A 362 -18.66 3.89 24.87
C ALA A 362 -18.62 2.35 24.73
N LYS A 363 -19.09 1.84 23.59
CA LYS A 363 -19.04 0.40 23.25
C LYS A 363 -17.86 0.03 22.35
N ALA A 364 -17.01 1.01 22.01
CA ALA A 364 -15.86 0.83 21.15
C ALA A 364 -14.69 0.17 21.88
N GLU A 365 -13.81 -0.52 21.14
CA GLU A 365 -12.60 -1.14 21.66
C GLU A 365 -11.52 -0.11 21.98
N TYR A 366 -11.40 0.92 21.13
CA TYR A 366 -10.50 2.04 21.31
C TYR A 366 -11.26 3.34 21.48
N ILE A 367 -10.68 4.23 22.25
CA ILE A 367 -11.15 5.60 22.48
C ILE A 367 -10.13 6.55 21.86
N TRP A 368 -10.58 7.43 20.98
CA TRP A 368 -9.79 8.54 20.48
C TRP A 368 -10.20 9.82 21.20
N MET A 369 -9.33 10.26 22.08
CA MET A 369 -9.55 11.42 22.95
C MET A 369 -9.21 12.71 22.23
N HIS A 370 -10.07 13.72 22.39
CA HIS A 370 -9.88 15.07 21.87
C HIS A 370 -10.27 16.11 22.90
N ASP A 371 -9.64 17.29 22.86
CA ASP A 371 -10.14 18.46 23.56
C ASP A 371 -11.19 19.19 22.70
N ASP A 372 -12.04 20.01 23.31
CA ASP A 372 -13.15 20.71 22.64
C ASP A 372 -12.71 21.98 21.87
N ASP A 373 -11.47 22.40 22.04
CA ASP A 373 -10.88 23.60 21.44
C ASP A 373 -9.83 23.31 20.35
N ILE A 374 -9.82 22.11 19.78
CA ILE A 374 -8.88 21.71 18.71
C ILE A 374 -9.56 21.61 17.35
N VAL A 375 -8.74 21.64 16.28
CA VAL A 375 -9.16 21.20 14.96
C VAL A 375 -8.79 19.73 14.81
N LEU A 376 -9.79 18.90 14.55
CA LEU A 376 -9.60 17.45 14.41
C LEU A 376 -8.68 17.12 13.23
N PRO A 377 -7.86 16.05 13.36
CA PRO A 377 -7.03 15.59 12.28
C PRO A 377 -7.88 15.06 11.11
N LYS A 378 -7.35 15.08 9.89
CA LYS A 378 -8.03 14.55 8.71
C LYS A 378 -8.44 13.09 8.89
N ALA A 379 -7.58 12.27 9.50
CA ALA A 379 -7.86 10.88 9.78
C ALA A 379 -9.10 10.66 10.69
N ALA A 380 -9.47 11.64 11.51
CA ALA A 380 -10.66 11.56 12.35
C ALA A 380 -11.98 11.67 11.55
N THR A 381 -11.92 12.23 10.34
CA THR A 381 -13.06 12.35 9.42
C THR A 381 -13.15 11.21 8.42
N ILE A 382 -12.08 10.42 8.28
CA ILE A 382 -12.02 9.23 7.44
C ILE A 382 -12.52 8.06 8.28
N THR A 383 -13.44 7.27 7.72
CA THR A 383 -14.10 6.13 8.40
C THR A 383 -13.11 5.22 9.15
N PRO A 384 -13.51 4.61 10.29
CA PRO A 384 -12.63 3.88 11.23
C PRO A 384 -11.96 2.61 10.68
N TYR A 385 -11.92 2.42 9.38
CA TYR A 385 -11.51 1.16 8.74
C TYR A 385 -10.00 1.00 8.48
N THR A 386 -9.17 2.00 8.77
CA THR A 386 -7.74 2.02 8.35
C THR A 386 -6.72 2.01 9.48
N LEU A 387 -7.13 2.12 10.75
CA LEU A 387 -6.19 2.07 11.86
C LEU A 387 -5.88 0.62 12.27
N HIS A 388 -4.71 0.12 11.87
CA HIS A 388 -4.15 -1.14 12.36
C HIS A 388 -3.48 -0.90 13.72
N LEU A 389 -4.26 -0.83 14.79
CA LEU A 389 -3.77 -0.62 16.14
C LEU A 389 -3.39 -1.97 16.77
N THR A 390 -2.11 -2.16 17.03
CA THR A 390 -1.59 -3.30 17.81
C THR A 390 -1.13 -2.86 19.21
N GLN A 391 -1.07 -1.55 19.45
CA GLN A 391 -0.66 -0.92 20.69
C GLN A 391 -1.86 -0.67 21.60
N ASP A 392 -1.61 -0.60 22.88
CA ASP A 392 -2.64 -0.39 23.89
C ASP A 392 -2.92 1.11 24.12
N LEU A 393 -1.91 1.96 23.89
CA LEU A 393 -1.99 3.42 23.91
C LEU A 393 -1.17 3.97 22.74
N VAL A 394 -1.71 4.91 21.95
CA VAL A 394 -1.04 5.48 20.77
C VAL A 394 -0.98 6.99 20.88
N ILE A 395 0.24 7.51 20.89
CA ILE A 395 0.53 8.95 20.92
C ILE A 395 0.46 9.51 19.49
N LEU A 396 -0.33 10.55 19.30
CA LEU A 396 -0.56 11.21 18.02
C LEU A 396 0.02 12.62 18.00
N PRO A 397 0.40 13.13 16.82
CA PRO A 397 1.02 14.44 16.68
C PRO A 397 0.02 15.58 16.90
N LEU A 398 0.56 16.68 17.43
CA LEU A 398 -0.14 17.95 17.59
C LEU A 398 0.69 19.06 16.95
N ARG A 399 0.02 20.02 16.33
CA ARG A 399 0.64 21.23 15.80
C ARG A 399 -0.08 22.45 16.33
N MET A 400 0.68 23.48 16.72
CA MET A 400 0.11 24.74 17.19
C MET A 400 0.07 25.74 16.05
N GLU A 401 -1.12 26.27 15.73
CA GLU A 401 -1.31 27.26 14.67
C GLU A 401 -2.14 28.43 15.14
N SER A 402 -1.71 29.66 14.82
CA SER A 402 -2.50 30.85 15.04
C SER A 402 -3.53 31.05 13.93
N GLU A 403 -4.71 31.54 14.27
CA GLU A 403 -5.72 31.96 13.30
C GLU A 403 -5.36 33.30 12.64
N SER A 404 -4.46 34.07 13.28
CA SER A 404 -4.04 35.36 12.77
C SER A 404 -3.01 35.21 11.64
N LYS A 405 -3.22 35.92 10.53
CA LYS A 405 -2.20 36.05 9.47
C LYS A 405 -0.90 36.72 9.97
N ARG A 406 -0.96 37.45 11.09
CA ARG A 406 0.19 38.09 11.74
C ARG A 406 0.19 37.75 13.24
N PRO A 407 0.66 36.53 13.61
CA PRO A 407 0.71 36.13 15.01
C PRO A 407 1.52 37.11 15.87
N SER A 408 1.05 37.38 17.07
CA SER A 408 1.76 38.16 18.07
C SER A 408 3.08 37.47 18.48
N LEU A 409 3.95 38.17 19.15
CA LEU A 409 5.19 37.60 19.65
C LEU A 409 4.93 36.41 20.59
N LEU A 410 3.94 36.57 21.49
CA LEU A 410 3.56 35.50 22.42
C LEU A 410 3.10 34.23 21.68
N GLU A 411 2.29 34.38 20.63
CA GLU A 411 1.85 33.23 19.82
C GLU A 411 3.03 32.57 19.09
N ARG A 412 3.93 33.37 18.50
CA ARG A 412 5.13 32.83 17.81
C ARG A 412 6.05 32.05 18.76
N LEU A 413 6.26 32.55 19.97
CA LEU A 413 7.06 31.88 20.99
C LEU A 413 6.42 30.54 21.40
N GLN A 414 5.09 30.51 21.59
CA GLN A 414 4.36 29.29 21.91
C GLN A 414 4.42 28.26 20.77
N ILE A 415 4.26 28.70 19.51
CA ILE A 415 4.36 27.83 18.33
C ILE A 415 5.76 27.17 18.27
N ALA A 416 6.82 27.96 18.48
CA ALA A 416 8.18 27.45 18.47
C ALA A 416 8.44 26.47 19.64
N GLU A 417 8.03 26.83 20.86
CA GLU A 417 8.14 25.97 22.04
C GLU A 417 7.41 24.62 21.82
N TYR A 418 6.16 24.72 21.34
CA TYR A 418 5.32 23.54 21.12
C TYR A 418 5.91 22.61 20.05
N ALA A 419 6.49 23.16 18.99
CA ALA A 419 7.17 22.41 17.95
C ALA A 419 8.34 21.59 18.49
N ALA A 420 9.18 22.18 19.37
CA ALA A 420 10.30 21.50 20.02
C ALA A 420 9.79 20.37 20.93
N ILE A 421 8.78 20.63 21.75
CA ILE A 421 8.15 19.64 22.66
C ILE A 421 7.59 18.48 21.86
N GLN A 422 6.85 18.74 20.79
CA GLN A 422 6.25 17.69 19.96
C GLN A 422 7.31 16.83 19.26
N GLU A 423 8.36 17.44 18.72
CA GLU A 423 9.44 16.67 18.10
C GLU A 423 10.14 15.74 19.13
N LEU A 424 10.41 16.24 20.33
CA LEU A 424 10.99 15.43 21.40
C LEU A 424 10.04 14.30 21.82
N THR A 425 8.76 14.60 22.01
CA THR A 425 7.72 13.62 22.36
C THR A 425 7.69 12.46 21.37
N MET A 426 7.61 12.77 20.06
CA MET A 426 7.56 11.75 19.01
C MET A 426 8.86 10.93 18.91
N ARG A 427 10.02 11.60 19.03
CA ARG A 427 11.33 10.89 19.04
C ARG A 427 11.45 9.91 20.19
N MET A 428 11.03 10.31 21.39
CA MET A 428 11.13 9.46 22.57
C MET A 428 10.14 8.32 22.51
N ALA A 429 8.91 8.55 22.05
CA ALA A 429 7.92 7.50 21.85
C ALA A 429 8.38 6.46 20.80
N LYS A 430 9.01 6.90 19.69
CA LYS A 430 9.61 5.99 18.69
C LYS A 430 10.76 5.12 19.23
N LYS A 431 11.38 5.55 20.34
CA LYS A 431 12.44 4.79 21.04
C LYS A 431 11.90 3.94 22.19
N GLU A 432 10.59 3.77 22.29
CA GLU A 432 9.91 3.06 23.39
C GLU A 432 10.13 3.69 24.77
N GLN A 433 10.55 4.96 24.79
CA GLN A 433 10.80 5.76 25.99
C GLN A 433 9.81 6.94 26.04
N ALA A 434 8.51 6.67 25.89
CA ALA A 434 7.49 7.70 25.92
C ALA A 434 7.57 8.54 27.21
N ILE A 435 7.76 9.85 27.06
CA ILE A 435 7.90 10.81 28.17
C ILE A 435 6.75 11.78 28.28
N MET A 436 5.92 11.87 27.23
CA MET A 436 4.80 12.80 27.19
C MET A 436 3.72 12.30 26.22
N CYS A 437 2.48 12.62 26.48
CA CYS A 437 1.35 12.53 25.57
C CYS A 437 0.38 13.68 25.84
N SER A 438 -0.65 13.82 25.05
CA SER A 438 -1.68 14.85 25.26
C SER A 438 -3.07 14.28 24.99
N GLY A 439 -3.97 14.50 25.93
CA GLY A 439 -5.39 14.13 25.81
C GLY A 439 -6.12 14.87 24.69
N ALA A 440 -5.50 15.87 24.10
CA ALA A 440 -6.04 16.56 22.93
C ALA A 440 -5.97 15.71 21.65
N ASN A 441 -5.06 14.72 21.59
CA ASN A 441 -4.98 13.80 20.45
C ASN A 441 -4.30 12.50 20.89
N LEU A 442 -5.07 11.57 21.44
CA LEU A 442 -4.56 10.34 22.05
C LEU A 442 -5.54 9.19 21.79
N ILE A 443 -5.05 8.05 21.32
CA ILE A 443 -5.84 6.84 21.21
C ILE A 443 -5.45 5.87 22.31
N VAL A 444 -6.43 5.28 22.98
CA VAL A 444 -6.22 4.28 24.04
C VAL A 444 -7.26 3.17 23.93
N LYS A 445 -6.87 1.92 24.19
CA LYS A 445 -7.83 0.85 24.37
C LYS A 445 -8.74 1.17 25.57
N ARG A 446 -10.04 0.99 25.37
CA ARG A 446 -11.03 1.22 26.43
C ARG A 446 -10.71 0.41 27.69
N GLU A 447 -10.33 -0.85 27.53
CA GLU A 447 -9.94 -1.73 28.67
C GLU A 447 -8.74 -1.19 29.44
N VAL A 448 -7.75 -0.58 28.74
CA VAL A 448 -6.56 0.03 29.37
C VAL A 448 -6.93 1.26 30.17
N TRP A 449 -7.77 2.12 29.62
CA TRP A 449 -8.30 3.26 30.37
C TRP A 449 -9.01 2.81 31.66
N LEU A 450 -9.95 1.86 31.56
CA LEU A 450 -10.70 1.35 32.70
C LEU A 450 -9.80 0.71 33.76
N ALA A 451 -8.76 -0.01 33.31
CA ALA A 451 -7.77 -0.61 34.21
C ALA A 451 -6.90 0.43 34.94
N CYS A 452 -6.63 1.58 34.31
CA CYS A 452 -5.81 2.66 34.86
C CYS A 452 -6.61 3.74 35.58
N GLU A 453 -7.92 3.76 35.48
CA GLU A 453 -8.80 4.84 35.94
C GLU A 453 -8.56 5.22 37.42
N GLY A 454 -8.39 4.25 38.30
CA GLY A 454 -8.12 4.48 39.71
C GLY A 454 -6.77 5.14 40.02
N GLU A 455 -5.87 5.21 39.03
CA GLU A 455 -4.52 5.77 39.15
C GLU A 455 -4.38 7.15 38.48
N LEU A 456 -5.49 7.72 37.98
CA LEU A 456 -5.50 8.99 37.27
C LEU A 456 -5.53 10.22 38.19
N HIS A 457 -5.34 10.05 39.50
CA HIS A 457 -5.33 11.12 40.48
C HIS A 457 -6.59 12.03 40.38
N PRO A 458 -7.77 11.53 40.79
CA PRO A 458 -9.03 12.28 40.66
C PRO A 458 -9.02 13.61 41.45
N GLU A 459 -8.19 13.71 42.49
CA GLU A 459 -7.96 14.91 43.30
C GLU A 459 -7.23 16.03 42.56
N ILE A 460 -6.55 15.73 41.43
CA ILE A 460 -5.85 16.73 40.59
C ILE A 460 -6.72 17.04 39.37
N PRO A 461 -7.17 18.29 39.16
CA PRO A 461 -8.16 18.64 38.14
C PRO A 461 -7.73 18.46 36.68
N SER A 462 -6.47 18.09 36.39
CA SER A 462 -5.92 17.93 35.03
C SER A 462 -4.77 16.92 35.03
N GLY A 463 -4.29 16.51 33.84
CA GLY A 463 -3.15 15.57 33.67
C GLY A 463 -3.61 14.13 33.54
N ASP A 464 -4.87 13.92 33.22
CA ASP A 464 -5.46 12.65 32.84
C ASP A 464 -4.62 11.90 31.81
N ASP A 465 -4.08 12.61 30.84
CA ASP A 465 -3.21 12.11 29.80
C ASP A 465 -1.86 11.57 30.33
N MET A 466 -1.17 12.38 31.11
CA MET A 466 0.15 12.03 31.65
C MET A 466 0.07 10.93 32.71
N PHE A 467 -0.94 10.98 33.59
CA PHE A 467 -1.15 9.92 34.59
C PHE A 467 -1.60 8.61 33.92
N LEU A 468 -2.38 8.68 32.84
CA LEU A 468 -2.71 7.51 32.03
C LEU A 468 -1.47 6.89 31.38
N LEU A 469 -0.60 7.71 30.79
CA LEU A 469 0.67 7.26 30.22
C LEU A 469 1.53 6.54 31.26
N GLU A 470 1.67 7.13 32.44
CA GLU A 470 2.45 6.58 33.54
C GLU A 470 1.85 5.27 34.06
N ALA A 471 0.56 5.20 34.29
CA ALA A 471 -0.13 4.00 34.72
C ALA A 471 -0.03 2.88 33.66
N ALA A 472 -0.18 3.21 32.39
CA ALA A 472 -0.01 2.28 31.28
C ALA A 472 1.42 1.72 31.21
N LYS A 473 2.47 2.56 31.30
CA LYS A 473 3.88 2.14 31.36
C LYS A 473 4.13 1.21 32.55
N ARG A 474 3.66 1.57 33.74
CA ARG A 474 3.84 0.78 34.96
C ARG A 474 3.22 -0.61 34.88
N ARG A 475 2.08 -0.73 34.19
CA ARG A 475 1.37 -1.99 33.95
C ARG A 475 1.88 -2.78 32.77
N GLY A 476 2.91 -2.29 32.03
CA GLY A 476 3.54 -2.98 30.92
C GLY A 476 2.70 -2.98 29.62
N TYR A 477 1.74 -2.06 29.50
CA TYR A 477 0.98 -1.90 28.26
C TYR A 477 1.87 -1.35 27.13
N LYS A 478 1.56 -1.77 25.89
CA LYS A 478 2.31 -1.37 24.69
C LYS A 478 1.94 0.04 24.27
N ILE A 479 2.94 0.95 24.32
CA ILE A 479 2.78 2.34 23.91
C ILE A 479 3.36 2.50 22.50
N GLY A 480 2.55 2.97 21.58
CA GLY A 480 2.93 3.24 20.20
C GLY A 480 2.87 4.72 19.84
N VAL A 481 3.30 5.03 18.63
CA VAL A 481 3.26 6.38 18.08
C VAL A 481 2.91 6.31 16.60
N ILE A 482 1.99 7.15 16.17
CA ILE A 482 1.75 7.46 14.76
C ILE A 482 2.17 8.90 14.57
N ASP A 483 3.10 9.15 13.65
CA ASP A 483 3.69 10.47 13.41
C ASP A 483 3.54 10.85 11.92
N GLU A 484 2.28 10.94 11.51
CA GLU A 484 1.86 11.24 10.14
C GLU A 484 1.00 12.50 10.12
N GLU A 485 1.07 13.26 9.02
CA GLU A 485 0.38 14.54 8.88
C GLU A 485 -1.14 14.39 9.00
N ASP A 486 -1.73 13.33 8.44
CA ASP A 486 -3.17 13.10 8.47
C ASP A 486 -3.73 12.82 9.88
N TYR A 487 -2.86 12.44 10.83
CA TYR A 487 -3.20 12.24 12.24
C TYR A 487 -2.88 13.46 13.11
N THR A 488 -2.39 14.55 12.52
CA THR A 488 -2.02 15.77 13.25
C THR A 488 -3.25 16.60 13.58
N ALA A 489 -3.53 16.79 14.87
CA ALA A 489 -4.55 17.73 15.34
C ALA A 489 -3.93 19.12 15.55
N ILE A 490 -4.72 20.18 15.34
CA ILE A 490 -4.26 21.57 15.47
C ILE A 490 -4.80 22.16 16.77
N VAL A 491 -3.91 22.68 17.60
CA VAL A 491 -4.22 23.43 18.80
C VAL A 491 -3.97 24.93 18.60
N ARG A 492 -4.66 25.78 19.35
CA ARG A 492 -4.55 27.23 19.24
C ARG A 492 -3.62 27.80 20.32
N PRO A 493 -2.75 28.77 20.00
CA PRO A 493 -1.94 29.47 21.00
C PRO A 493 -2.80 30.37 21.86
N ILE A 494 -2.40 30.54 23.11
CA ILE A 494 -3.02 31.49 24.03
C ILE A 494 -2.57 32.92 23.66
N THR A 495 -3.52 33.84 23.58
CA THR A 495 -3.27 35.25 23.19
C THR A 495 -2.94 36.18 24.36
N SER A 496 -3.25 35.75 25.62
CA SER A 496 -3.05 36.55 26.83
C SER A 496 -1.88 36.04 27.67
N TRP A 497 -0.93 36.88 28.04
CA TRP A 497 0.16 36.55 28.96
C TRP A 497 -0.32 35.99 30.30
N LYS A 498 -1.38 36.56 30.87
CA LYS A 498 -1.94 36.08 32.13
C LYS A 498 -2.48 34.65 32.01
N ALA A 499 -3.18 34.34 30.94
CA ALA A 499 -3.69 32.99 30.67
C ALA A 499 -2.54 32.01 30.36
N PHE A 500 -1.53 32.44 29.61
CA PHE A 500 -0.33 31.66 29.32
C PHE A 500 0.40 31.22 30.61
N PHE A 501 0.74 32.16 31.50
CA PHE A 501 1.41 31.82 32.76
C PHE A 501 0.54 30.91 33.63
N ARG A 502 -0.79 31.13 33.66
CA ARG A 502 -1.70 30.26 34.40
C ARG A 502 -1.67 28.83 33.87
N GLN A 503 -1.65 28.67 32.55
CA GLN A 503 -1.55 27.34 31.93
C GLN A 503 -0.22 26.67 32.27
N ARG A 504 0.91 27.39 32.15
CA ARG A 504 2.25 26.84 32.45
C ARG A 504 2.44 26.49 33.93
N MET A 505 1.94 27.30 34.85
CA MET A 505 1.92 26.96 36.28
C MET A 505 1.10 25.70 36.57
N ARG A 506 -0.06 25.54 35.90
CA ARG A 506 -0.89 24.35 36.01
C ARG A 506 -0.16 23.10 35.51
N TRP A 507 0.63 23.19 34.42
CA TRP A 507 1.41 22.09 33.93
C TRP A 507 2.57 21.75 34.86
N ALA A 508 3.32 22.72 35.28
CA ALA A 508 4.47 22.55 36.18
C ALA A 508 4.08 22.00 37.57
N GLY A 509 2.90 22.40 38.09
CA GLY A 509 2.41 21.94 39.38
C GLY A 509 2.15 20.43 39.48
N LYS A 510 2.09 19.72 38.35
CA LYS A 510 1.94 18.25 38.32
C LYS A 510 3.27 17.50 38.41
N ALA A 511 4.38 18.15 38.11
CA ALA A 511 5.69 17.50 38.03
C ALA A 511 6.09 16.69 39.27
N PRO A 512 5.77 17.12 40.53
CA PRO A 512 6.07 16.36 41.74
C PRO A 512 5.34 15.01 41.84
N HIS A 513 4.20 14.86 41.13
CA HIS A 513 3.36 13.66 41.19
C HIS A 513 3.82 12.57 40.22
N TYR A 514 4.69 12.86 39.27
CA TYR A 514 5.22 11.87 38.34
C TYR A 514 6.22 10.95 38.99
N THR A 515 6.06 9.63 38.82
CA THR A 515 6.90 8.59 39.40
C THR A 515 7.71 7.80 38.36
N ASP A 516 7.31 7.88 37.07
CA ASP A 516 7.99 7.20 35.96
C ASP A 516 9.44 7.68 35.79
N LYS A 517 10.35 6.72 35.63
CA LYS A 517 11.81 6.99 35.58
C LYS A 517 12.21 7.84 34.37
N ASP A 518 11.62 7.59 33.20
CA ASP A 518 11.95 8.32 31.98
C ASP A 518 11.43 9.76 32.06
N ILE A 519 10.17 9.93 32.47
CA ILE A 519 9.53 11.26 32.64
C ILE A 519 10.36 12.10 33.61
N ARG A 520 10.71 11.54 34.76
CA ARG A 520 11.54 12.24 35.77
C ARG A 520 12.93 12.54 35.26
N ARG A 521 13.61 11.58 34.63
CA ARG A 521 14.98 11.76 34.10
C ARG A 521 15.02 12.88 33.07
N TYR A 522 14.13 12.87 32.08
CA TYR A 522 14.10 13.92 31.05
C TYR A 522 13.66 15.27 31.61
N GLY A 523 12.69 15.28 32.54
CA GLY A 523 12.29 16.48 33.26
C GLY A 523 13.49 17.10 34.02
N MET A 524 14.26 16.29 34.73
CA MET A 524 15.47 16.75 35.44
C MET A 524 16.54 17.29 34.49
N ILE A 525 16.74 16.65 33.31
CA ILE A 525 17.70 17.13 32.31
C ILE A 525 17.29 18.52 31.81
N VAL A 526 16.00 18.72 31.48
CA VAL A 526 15.49 20.01 31.03
C VAL A 526 15.68 21.08 32.11
N VAL A 527 15.31 20.79 33.35
CA VAL A 527 15.47 21.72 34.48
C VAL A 527 16.95 22.05 34.71
N ALA A 528 17.82 21.03 34.77
CA ALA A 528 19.25 21.22 34.98
C ALA A 528 19.92 22.06 33.87
N ALA A 529 19.58 21.80 32.60
CA ALA A 529 20.09 22.55 31.46
C ALA A 529 19.69 24.03 31.52
N ASN A 530 18.45 24.33 31.91
CA ASN A 530 17.96 25.72 32.04
C ASN A 530 18.57 26.42 33.25
N ILE A 531 18.75 25.77 34.40
CA ILE A 531 19.47 26.33 35.55
C ILE A 531 20.92 26.57 35.19
N ALA A 532 21.60 25.63 34.54
CA ALA A 532 22.97 25.79 34.10
C ALA A 532 23.15 26.98 33.14
N GLN A 533 22.19 27.21 32.23
CA GLN A 533 22.19 28.40 31.35
C GLN A 533 22.03 29.70 32.13
N LEU A 534 21.23 29.75 33.19
CA LEU A 534 21.09 30.91 34.05
C LEU A 534 22.37 31.22 34.83
N LEU A 535 23.09 30.16 35.26
CA LEU A 535 24.35 30.28 36.00
C LEU A 535 25.55 30.55 35.09
N PHE A 536 25.55 30.00 33.89
CA PHE A 536 26.60 30.10 32.90
C PHE A 536 26.03 30.31 31.50
N PHE A 537 25.82 31.57 31.17
CA PHE A 537 25.16 32.00 29.92
C PHE A 537 25.73 31.36 28.63
N PRO A 538 27.07 31.09 28.48
CA PRO A 538 27.61 30.45 27.27
C PRO A 538 27.03 29.10 26.93
N ILE A 539 26.34 28.41 27.83
CA ILE A 539 25.61 27.15 27.54
C ILE A 539 24.58 27.33 26.42
N ILE A 540 24.08 28.54 26.21
CA ILE A 540 23.16 28.85 25.10
C ILE A 540 23.77 28.51 23.74
N LEU A 541 25.10 28.59 23.57
CA LEU A 541 25.78 28.23 22.31
C LEU A 541 25.66 26.76 21.96
N ILE A 542 25.45 25.89 22.94
CA ILE A 542 25.25 24.46 22.75
C ILE A 542 23.74 24.16 22.69
N LYS A 543 22.96 24.74 23.58
CA LYS A 543 21.54 24.44 23.73
C LYS A 543 20.71 24.98 22.56
N PHE A 544 20.93 26.21 22.14
CA PHE A 544 20.18 26.86 21.06
C PHE A 544 20.23 26.08 19.73
N PRO A 545 21.38 25.62 19.20
CA PRO A 545 21.40 24.85 17.97
C PRO A 545 20.57 23.56 18.05
N ILE A 546 20.60 22.87 19.19
CA ILE A 546 19.85 21.64 19.41
C ILE A 546 18.34 21.92 19.38
N GLU A 547 17.87 22.90 20.15
CA GLU A 547 16.47 23.27 20.21
C GLU A 547 15.99 23.86 18.87
N TYR A 548 16.79 24.66 18.20
CA TYR A 548 16.46 25.19 16.88
C TYR A 548 16.26 24.10 15.84
N LEU A 549 17.09 23.04 15.86
CA LEU A 549 16.90 21.89 14.98
C LEU A 549 15.59 21.12 15.27
N LEU A 550 15.22 21.00 16.56
CA LEU A 550 13.93 20.37 16.92
C LEU A 550 12.75 21.22 16.42
N ILE A 551 12.81 22.54 16.60
CA ILE A 551 11.79 23.47 16.11
C ILE A 551 11.66 23.38 14.60
N LYS A 552 12.78 23.47 13.87
CA LYS A 552 12.80 23.49 12.41
C LYS A 552 12.23 22.23 11.78
N LYS A 553 12.33 21.12 12.45
CA LYS A 553 11.79 19.86 11.94
C LYS A 553 10.26 19.83 11.91
N ARG A 554 9.60 20.43 12.91
CA ARG A 554 8.14 20.49 13.00
C ARG A 554 7.55 21.77 12.42
N GLU A 555 8.28 22.89 12.57
CA GLU A 555 7.85 24.20 12.11
C GLU A 555 8.98 24.88 11.29
N PRO A 556 9.16 24.47 10.02
CA PRO A 556 10.25 24.97 9.17
C PRO A 556 10.23 26.49 8.95
N ARG A 557 9.07 27.13 9.12
CA ARG A 557 8.89 28.58 8.89
C ARG A 557 9.29 29.43 10.08
N THR A 558 9.59 28.85 11.25
CA THR A 558 9.99 29.62 12.44
C THR A 558 11.29 30.38 12.17
N PRO A 559 11.31 31.73 12.28
CA PRO A 559 12.53 32.51 12.11
C PRO A 559 13.52 32.20 13.24
N TRP A 560 14.82 32.20 12.93
CA TRP A 560 15.87 31.92 13.92
C TRP A 560 15.84 32.85 15.14
N TYR A 561 15.50 34.12 14.94
CA TYR A 561 15.45 35.12 16.04
C TYR A 561 14.30 34.85 17.02
N VAL A 562 13.19 34.26 16.57
CA VAL A 562 12.07 33.82 17.45
C VAL A 562 12.53 32.68 18.34
N ALA A 563 13.20 31.65 17.74
CA ALA A 563 13.76 30.55 18.48
C ALA A 563 14.85 31.01 19.46
N PHE A 564 15.71 31.97 19.05
CA PHE A 564 16.74 32.54 19.93
C PHE A 564 16.11 33.32 21.08
N LEU A 565 15.10 34.14 20.83
CA LEU A 565 14.38 34.85 21.87
C LEU A 565 13.68 33.91 22.84
N LEU A 566 13.08 32.82 22.33
CA LEU A 566 12.52 31.78 23.16
C LEU A 566 13.58 31.23 24.10
N GLU A 567 14.76 30.91 23.57
CA GLU A 567 15.88 30.35 24.33
C GLU A 567 16.37 31.29 25.46
N LEU A 568 16.31 32.61 25.23
CA LEU A 568 16.65 33.59 26.25
C LEU A 568 15.62 33.69 27.38
N VAL A 569 14.34 33.61 27.04
CA VAL A 569 13.26 33.81 28.04
C VAL A 569 12.82 32.50 28.71
N TYR A 570 13.06 31.36 28.07
CA TYR A 570 12.59 30.06 28.52
C TYR A 570 13.06 29.69 29.94
N PRO A 571 14.34 29.81 30.31
CA PRO A 571 14.81 29.48 31.65
C PRO A 571 14.12 30.27 32.74
N ILE A 572 13.87 31.57 32.49
CA ILE A 572 13.25 32.49 33.45
C ILE A 572 11.77 32.14 33.64
N TYR A 573 11.03 32.03 32.56
CA TYR A 573 9.59 31.76 32.70
C TYR A 573 9.33 30.33 33.20
N MET A 574 10.18 29.34 32.82
CA MET A 574 10.11 27.99 33.35
C MET A 574 10.29 27.97 34.87
N LEU A 575 11.25 28.68 35.39
CA LEU A 575 11.45 28.84 36.83
C LEU A 575 10.24 29.50 37.52
N VAL A 576 9.72 30.59 36.96
CA VAL A 576 8.52 31.27 37.47
C VAL A 576 7.30 30.34 37.44
N ALA A 577 7.12 29.59 36.34
CA ALA A 577 5.99 28.64 36.21
C ALA A 577 6.11 27.49 37.23
N PHE A 578 7.31 26.96 37.44
CA PHE A 578 7.57 25.88 38.40
C PHE A 578 7.34 26.33 39.85
N LEU A 579 7.93 27.44 40.28
CA LEU A 579 7.74 28.02 41.61
C LEU A 579 6.26 28.39 41.84
N GLY A 580 5.63 29.03 40.86
CA GLY A 580 4.21 29.38 40.94
C GLY A 580 3.29 28.16 40.98
N GLY A 581 3.66 27.06 40.30
CA GLY A 581 2.95 25.78 40.36
C GLY A 581 3.03 25.14 41.74
N LEU A 582 4.21 25.11 42.37
CA LEU A 582 4.43 24.57 43.72
C LEU A 582 3.67 25.34 44.80
N LEU A 583 3.62 26.67 44.68
CA LEU A 583 2.94 27.51 45.66
C LEU A 583 1.40 27.43 45.57
N ARG A 584 0.86 27.02 44.41
CA ARG A 584 -0.61 26.98 44.17
C ARG A 584 -1.25 25.60 44.34
N THR A 585 -0.52 24.57 44.70
CA THR A 585 -1.05 23.21 44.88
C THR A 585 -2.18 23.05 45.93
N LYS A 586 -2.52 24.13 46.63
CA LYS A 586 -3.65 24.17 47.59
C LYS A 586 -4.90 24.90 47.09
N GLN A 587 -4.94 25.39 45.84
CA GLN A 587 -6.05 26.22 45.33
C GLN A 587 -6.51 25.83 43.89
N TRP A 588 -6.61 24.54 43.61
CA TRP A 588 -7.22 24.08 42.34
C TRP A 588 -8.63 23.61 42.52
#